data_db145e39c74f75936cfd74ac5741bf73
#
_entry.id   db145e39c74f75936cfd74ac5741bf73
#
_cell.length_a   1.000
_cell.length_b   1.000
_cell.length_c   1.000
_cell.angle_alpha   90.00
_cell.angle_beta   90.00
_cell.angle_gamma   90.00
#
_symmetry.space_group_name_H-M   'P 1'
#
loop_
_entity.id
_entity.type
_entity.pdbx_description
1 polymer ?
#
loop_
_entity_poly.entity_id
_entity_poly.type
_entity_poly.pdbx_seq_one_letter_code
_entity_poly.pdbx_strand_id
1 'polypeptide(L)'
;MKNYLLLLILPFLFSCSSSKREENFPAVPAIPIHGTISGEEIMSSSTGIMTLIDSCFFICEPNQSNICLVLDEQTEKEINTFGNYGGGPGEFSYPVIAGTSNNNDTLYIANLPNKINLFIRKARGKYQFLEEKTIYLKQMEFITDIHRISNGYYVATTLSGGHNFFILLDHNLHEMKRFGHHPVKGMTAEANDFMRFQGRMTSYNNSFYFATMFFGYIVRYDISDDGTVSLIWEKMVVPPACNIYEANIGIKTHENKDGFYGLAANDKYLFATYSGILYAAADTDPSACVPNTLVAFTTSGELFGKYSFTNKSTRISLSQDGTHLYLWNLAPEIAIERFKVEDIMNAK
;
A
#
# COMPACT_ATOMS: atom_id res chain seq x y z
N MET A 1 -22.30 -35.61 -64.22
CA MET A 1 -22.52 -34.81 -63.02
C MET A 1 -21.21 -34.75 -62.26
N LYS A 2 -20.51 -33.59 -62.29
CA LYS A 2 -19.20 -33.37 -61.61
C LYS A 2 -19.46 -32.66 -60.30
N ASN A 3 -19.16 -33.31 -59.17
CA ASN A 3 -19.22 -32.70 -57.85
C ASN A 3 -17.96 -31.95 -57.59
N TYR A 4 -18.06 -30.61 -57.45
CA TYR A 4 -16.96 -29.74 -56.99
C TYR A 4 -17.03 -29.68 -55.44
N LEU A 5 -16.01 -30.26 -54.80
CA LEU A 5 -15.77 -30.15 -53.36
C LEU A 5 -15.07 -28.81 -53.11
N LEU A 6 -15.79 -27.85 -52.52
CA LEU A 6 -15.26 -26.55 -52.13
C LEU A 6 -14.52 -26.69 -50.81
N LEU A 7 -13.20 -26.69 -50.83
CA LEU A 7 -12.34 -26.70 -49.64
C LEU A 7 -12.28 -25.28 -49.09
N LEU A 8 -12.99 -25.01 -47.99
CA LEU A 8 -12.94 -23.79 -47.21
C LEU A 8 -11.64 -23.81 -46.38
N ILE A 9 -10.61 -23.08 -46.85
CA ILE A 9 -9.40 -22.82 -46.09
C ILE A 9 -9.72 -21.67 -45.13
N LEU A 10 -9.93 -21.97 -43.83
CA LEU A 10 -9.94 -20.98 -42.77
C LEU A 10 -8.48 -20.51 -42.49
N PRO A 11 -8.19 -19.22 -42.59
CA PRO A 11 -6.91 -18.72 -42.12
C PRO A 11 -6.90 -18.75 -40.60
N PHE A 12 -6.11 -19.66 -40.02
CA PHE A 12 -5.72 -19.57 -38.62
C PHE A 12 -4.89 -18.28 -38.45
N LEU A 13 -5.54 -17.25 -37.97
CA LEU A 13 -4.85 -16.10 -37.41
C LEU A 13 -4.14 -16.58 -36.13
N PHE A 14 -2.89 -16.96 -36.29
CA PHE A 14 -1.96 -17.03 -35.15
C PHE A 14 -1.84 -15.61 -34.61
N SER A 15 -2.66 -15.28 -33.61
CA SER A 15 -2.38 -14.17 -32.72
C SER A 15 -1.08 -14.50 -32.03
N CYS A 16 0.03 -14.03 -32.58
CA CYS A 16 1.30 -13.93 -31.85
C CYS A 16 1.05 -12.93 -30.71
N SER A 17 0.64 -13.42 -29.55
CA SER A 17 0.83 -12.67 -28.32
C SER A 17 2.34 -12.55 -28.17
N SER A 18 2.87 -11.40 -28.56
CA SER A 18 4.21 -11.01 -28.15
C SER A 18 4.22 -11.00 -26.64
N SER A 19 4.71 -12.07 -26.02
CA SER A 19 5.18 -12.02 -24.64
C SER A 19 6.25 -10.94 -24.62
N LYS A 20 5.86 -9.70 -24.29
CA LYS A 20 6.83 -8.67 -23.90
C LYS A 20 7.65 -9.35 -22.83
N ARG A 21 8.96 -9.53 -23.08
CA ARG A 21 9.92 -9.98 -22.07
C ARG A 21 9.64 -9.13 -20.85
N GLU A 22 9.30 -9.76 -19.71
CA GLU A 22 9.28 -9.06 -18.43
C GLU A 22 10.64 -8.36 -18.34
N GLU A 23 10.62 -7.04 -18.36
CA GLU A 23 11.82 -6.25 -18.19
C GLU A 23 12.44 -6.73 -16.89
N ASN A 24 13.72 -7.06 -16.92
CA ASN A 24 14.43 -7.52 -15.72
C ASN A 24 14.49 -6.35 -14.72
N PHE A 25 13.44 -6.18 -13.95
CA PHE A 25 13.22 -5.08 -13.01
C PHE A 25 14.45 -4.77 -12.15
N PRO A 26 15.20 -5.76 -11.60
CA PRO A 26 16.42 -5.47 -10.87
C PRO A 26 17.51 -4.78 -11.70
N ALA A 27 17.56 -5.03 -13.01
CA ALA A 27 18.59 -4.49 -13.90
C ALA A 27 18.26 -3.07 -14.42
N VAL A 28 17.02 -2.57 -14.24
CA VAL A 28 16.67 -1.19 -14.60
C VAL A 28 17.44 -0.23 -13.68
N PRO A 29 18.31 0.65 -14.24
CA PRO A 29 19.04 1.61 -13.43
C PRO A 29 18.08 2.61 -12.77
N ALA A 30 18.39 3.03 -11.56
CA ALA A 30 17.63 4.08 -10.89
C ALA A 30 18.18 5.45 -11.30
N ILE A 31 17.29 6.36 -11.65
CA ILE A 31 17.60 7.75 -12.03
C ILE A 31 17.61 8.57 -10.72
N PRO A 32 18.68 9.33 -10.42
CA PRO A 32 18.69 10.16 -9.21
C PRO A 32 17.67 11.29 -9.31
N ILE A 33 16.89 11.46 -8.22
CA ILE A 33 15.97 12.59 -8.04
C ILE A 33 16.27 13.28 -6.73
N HIS A 34 15.94 14.58 -6.67
CA HIS A 34 16.19 15.42 -5.51
C HIS A 34 14.89 16.08 -5.08
N GLY A 35 14.52 15.89 -3.82
CA GLY A 35 13.40 16.55 -3.18
C GLY A 35 13.86 17.78 -2.39
N THR A 36 12.88 18.47 -1.82
CA THR A 36 13.10 19.57 -0.88
C THR A 36 12.66 19.11 0.50
N ILE A 37 13.56 19.23 1.47
CA ILE A 37 13.26 18.96 2.88
C ILE A 37 12.99 20.31 3.55
N SER A 38 11.90 20.42 4.32
CA SER A 38 11.71 21.56 5.19
C SER A 38 12.72 21.51 6.33
N GLY A 39 13.13 22.65 6.81
CA GLY A 39 14.11 22.72 7.89
C GLY A 39 13.51 22.57 9.30
N GLU A 40 12.25 22.18 9.44
CA GLU A 40 11.60 21.99 10.74
C GLU A 40 11.76 20.53 11.21
N GLU A 41 12.25 20.35 12.43
CA GLU A 41 12.34 19.04 13.08
C GLU A 41 10.94 18.54 13.46
N ILE A 42 10.58 17.35 13.01
CA ILE A 42 9.30 16.74 13.33
C ILE A 42 9.50 15.77 14.50
N MET A 43 8.89 16.12 15.64
CA MET A 43 8.90 15.28 16.84
C MET A 43 7.97 14.09 16.68
N SER A 44 8.45 13.05 16.02
CA SER A 44 7.71 11.82 15.72
C SER A 44 8.62 10.60 15.82
N SER A 45 8.03 9.41 15.94
CA SER A 45 8.77 8.15 15.92
C SER A 45 8.90 7.58 14.51
N SER A 46 9.88 6.72 14.31
CA SER A 46 10.07 5.99 13.05
C SER A 46 8.92 5.03 12.72
N THR A 47 8.02 4.76 13.67
CA THR A 47 6.89 3.84 13.50
C THR A 47 5.61 4.51 13.01
N GLY A 48 5.56 5.84 12.96
CA GLY A 48 4.40 6.61 12.54
C GLY A 48 3.90 6.23 11.15
N ILE A 49 2.57 6.21 10.98
CA ILE A 49 1.91 6.03 9.69
C ILE A 49 1.49 7.42 9.21
N MET A 50 2.09 7.86 8.11
CA MET A 50 1.78 9.14 7.50
C MET A 50 0.81 8.97 6.34
N THR A 51 -0.20 9.83 6.29
CA THR A 51 -1.04 10.03 5.11
C THR A 51 -1.36 11.52 4.94
N LEU A 52 -1.61 11.95 3.70
CA LEU A 52 -1.99 13.33 3.38
C LEU A 52 -3.50 13.39 3.12
N ILE A 53 -4.21 14.21 3.88
CA ILE A 53 -5.66 14.40 3.80
C ILE A 53 -5.95 15.89 3.94
N ASP A 54 -6.72 16.48 3.01
CA ASP A 54 -7.19 17.86 3.09
C ASP A 54 -6.04 18.86 3.31
N SER A 55 -4.94 18.68 2.58
CA SER A 55 -3.69 19.46 2.71
C SER A 55 -3.11 19.47 4.13
N CYS A 56 -3.25 18.35 4.84
CA CYS A 56 -2.64 18.14 6.15
C CYS A 56 -2.01 16.74 6.21
N PHE A 57 -0.83 16.65 6.77
CA PHE A 57 -0.24 15.36 7.12
C PHE A 57 -0.86 14.85 8.42
N PHE A 58 -1.41 13.66 8.36
CA PHE A 58 -1.87 12.92 9.52
C PHE A 58 -0.83 11.86 9.84
N ILE A 59 -0.29 11.93 11.03
CA ILE A 59 0.74 11.00 11.51
C ILE A 59 0.16 10.31 12.73
N CYS A 60 -0.13 9.01 12.60
CA CYS A 60 -0.62 8.22 13.73
C CYS A 60 0.49 7.37 14.30
N GLU A 61 0.72 7.51 15.60
CA GLU A 61 1.78 6.82 16.33
C GLU A 61 1.20 6.02 17.48
N PRO A 62 1.33 4.69 17.48
CA PRO A 62 0.98 3.89 18.64
C PRO A 62 1.88 4.28 19.84
N ASN A 63 1.34 4.21 21.04
CA ASN A 63 2.03 4.46 22.31
C ASN A 63 2.37 5.92 22.65
N GLN A 64 1.83 6.90 21.91
CA GLN A 64 1.89 8.30 22.27
C GLN A 64 0.66 8.71 23.11
N SER A 65 0.79 9.76 23.91
CA SER A 65 -0.35 10.32 24.68
C SER A 65 -1.42 10.88 23.73
N ASN A 66 -1.00 11.50 22.64
CA ASN A 66 -1.83 11.90 21.52
C ASN A 66 -1.44 11.04 20.32
N ILE A 67 -2.36 10.18 19.89
CA ILE A 67 -2.10 9.16 18.86
C ILE A 67 -1.92 9.78 17.48
N CYS A 68 -2.68 10.83 17.15
CA CYS A 68 -2.66 11.47 15.84
C CYS A 68 -2.13 12.90 15.95
N LEU A 69 -0.99 13.15 15.31
CA LEU A 69 -0.43 14.47 15.04
C LEU A 69 -0.89 14.94 13.66
N VAL A 70 -1.32 16.18 13.55
CA VAL A 70 -1.75 16.80 12.29
C VAL A 70 -0.86 18.01 12.00
N LEU A 71 -0.16 17.96 10.87
CA LEU A 71 0.70 19.04 10.40
C LEU A 71 0.11 19.70 9.15
N ASP A 72 0.37 20.98 9.00
CA ASP A 72 0.08 21.72 7.77
C ASP A 72 0.98 21.25 6.61
N GLU A 73 0.41 20.99 5.43
CA GLU A 73 1.18 20.49 4.27
C GLU A 73 2.30 21.45 3.81
N GLN A 74 2.08 22.76 3.93
CA GLN A 74 3.02 23.75 3.40
C GLN A 74 4.08 24.17 4.40
N THR A 75 3.67 24.31 5.65
CA THR A 75 4.53 24.85 6.71
C THR A 75 5.08 23.76 7.64
N GLU A 76 4.52 22.55 7.56
CA GLU A 76 4.82 21.40 8.43
C GLU A 76 4.63 21.69 9.93
N LYS A 77 3.97 22.81 10.26
CA LYS A 77 3.64 23.16 11.64
C LYS A 77 2.45 22.39 12.15
N GLU A 78 2.48 22.09 13.43
CA GLU A 78 1.36 21.46 14.11
C GLU A 78 0.09 22.32 14.01
N ILE A 79 -1.00 21.69 13.54
CA ILE A 79 -2.35 22.27 13.53
C ILE A 79 -3.17 21.73 14.71
N ASN A 80 -3.01 20.44 15.00
CA ASN A 80 -3.82 19.73 15.96
C ASN A 80 -3.18 18.41 16.38
N THR A 81 -3.56 17.94 17.57
CA THR A 81 -3.36 16.57 18.01
C THR A 81 -4.68 16.01 18.53
N PHE A 82 -4.92 14.74 18.35
CA PHE A 82 -6.13 14.07 18.87
C PHE A 82 -5.95 12.56 19.01
N GLY A 83 -6.93 11.92 19.68
CA GLY A 83 -6.90 10.50 19.98
C GLY A 83 -5.97 10.18 21.15
N ASN A 84 -6.50 9.48 22.14
CA ASN A 84 -5.73 9.06 23.32
C ASN A 84 -5.39 7.57 23.19
N TYR A 85 -4.33 7.16 23.87
CA TYR A 85 -4.06 5.74 24.07
C TYR A 85 -5.05 5.15 25.08
N GLY A 86 -5.72 4.05 24.70
CA GLY A 86 -6.68 3.38 25.57
C GLY A 86 -7.63 2.46 24.84
N GLY A 87 -8.65 1.98 25.55
CA GLY A 87 -9.68 1.06 25.03
C GLY A 87 -11.09 1.63 24.98
N GLY A 88 -11.29 2.89 25.37
CA GLY A 88 -12.58 3.57 25.34
C GLY A 88 -12.98 4.07 23.95
N PRO A 89 -14.23 4.57 23.79
CA PRO A 89 -14.69 5.15 22.54
C PRO A 89 -13.81 6.33 22.11
N GLY A 90 -13.28 6.29 20.88
CA GLY A 90 -12.34 7.32 20.38
C GLY A 90 -10.92 7.22 20.89
N GLU A 91 -10.62 6.21 21.72
CA GLU A 91 -9.26 5.86 22.14
C GLU A 91 -8.69 4.77 21.23
N PHE A 92 -7.38 4.62 21.21
CA PHE A 92 -6.67 3.70 20.33
C PHE A 92 -5.63 2.88 21.08
N SER A 93 -5.58 1.58 20.77
CA SER A 93 -4.46 0.68 21.12
C SER A 93 -3.55 0.40 19.93
N TYR A 94 -4.12 0.29 18.73
CA TYR A 94 -3.38 0.05 17.50
C TYR A 94 -4.04 0.78 16.30
N PRO A 95 -3.77 2.08 16.12
CA PRO A 95 -4.41 2.89 15.09
C PRO A 95 -3.85 2.62 13.70
N VAL A 96 -4.75 2.55 12.71
CA VAL A 96 -4.43 2.53 11.27
C VAL A 96 -5.39 3.48 10.57
N ILE A 97 -4.87 4.43 9.80
CA ILE A 97 -5.71 5.32 9.00
C ILE A 97 -6.30 4.52 7.84
N ALA A 98 -7.59 4.19 7.94
CA ALA A 98 -8.30 3.45 6.90
C ALA A 98 -8.70 4.31 5.70
N GLY A 99 -8.74 5.63 5.84
CA GLY A 99 -9.07 6.56 4.76
C GLY A 99 -10.06 7.64 5.18
N THR A 100 -10.64 8.31 4.17
CA THR A 100 -11.64 9.37 4.36
C THR A 100 -12.89 9.14 3.52
N SER A 101 -13.96 9.89 3.80
CA SER A 101 -15.04 10.08 2.83
C SER A 101 -14.53 10.88 1.62
N ASN A 102 -15.25 10.80 0.48
CA ASN A 102 -14.80 11.43 -0.78
C ASN A 102 -14.61 12.95 -0.71
N ASN A 103 -15.34 13.61 0.20
CA ASN A 103 -15.25 15.04 0.46
C ASN A 103 -14.37 15.39 1.68
N ASN A 104 -13.68 14.40 2.26
CA ASN A 104 -12.88 14.53 3.48
C ASN A 104 -13.64 14.99 4.73
N ASP A 105 -14.98 14.90 4.75
CA ASP A 105 -15.76 15.30 5.92
C ASP A 105 -15.71 14.28 7.06
N THR A 106 -15.39 13.02 6.73
CA THR A 106 -15.25 11.95 7.71
C THR A 106 -13.90 11.27 7.54
N LEU A 107 -13.15 11.16 8.64
CA LEU A 107 -11.91 10.40 8.74
C LEU A 107 -12.21 9.07 9.43
N TYR A 108 -11.73 7.99 8.85
CA TYR A 108 -11.88 6.62 9.36
C TYR A 108 -10.53 6.13 9.87
N ILE A 109 -10.45 5.88 11.18
CA ILE A 109 -9.25 5.33 11.82
C ILE A 109 -9.62 3.98 12.44
N ALA A 110 -9.05 2.92 11.91
CA ALA A 110 -9.21 1.61 12.51
C ALA A 110 -8.45 1.54 13.85
N ASN A 111 -9.07 0.92 14.83
CA ASN A 111 -8.44 0.49 16.05
C ASN A 111 -8.44 -1.04 16.05
N LEU A 112 -7.33 -1.60 15.56
CA LEU A 112 -7.24 -3.02 15.31
C LEU A 112 -7.35 -3.83 16.59
N PRO A 113 -7.93 -5.04 16.55
CA PRO A 113 -8.18 -5.81 15.31
C PRO A 113 -9.59 -5.66 14.70
N ASN A 114 -10.56 -5.01 15.33
CA ASN A 114 -11.95 -5.18 14.94
C ASN A 114 -12.84 -3.94 15.08
N LYS A 115 -12.24 -2.75 15.20
CA LYS A 115 -13.02 -1.50 15.35
C LYS A 115 -12.57 -0.45 14.33
N ILE A 116 -13.49 0.44 13.97
CA ILE A 116 -13.23 1.68 13.24
C ILE A 116 -13.85 2.83 14.00
N ASN A 117 -13.03 3.83 14.33
CA ASN A 117 -13.46 5.09 14.87
C ASN A 117 -13.70 6.11 13.75
N LEU A 118 -14.86 6.75 13.75
CA LEU A 118 -15.26 7.78 12.82
C LEU A 118 -15.06 9.15 13.46
N PHE A 119 -14.39 10.04 12.74
CA PHE A 119 -14.18 11.41 13.16
C PHE A 119 -14.76 12.36 12.11
N ILE A 120 -15.61 13.30 12.55
CA ILE A 120 -16.20 14.30 11.67
C ILE A 120 -15.33 15.56 11.64
N ARG A 121 -15.14 16.10 10.44
CA ARG A 121 -14.38 17.32 10.21
C ARG A 121 -15.11 18.54 10.78
N LYS A 122 -14.42 19.34 11.56
CA LYS A 122 -14.90 20.64 12.08
C LYS A 122 -14.24 21.82 11.39
N ALA A 123 -12.99 21.65 11.00
CA ALA A 123 -12.22 22.60 10.19
C ALA A 123 -11.06 21.84 9.53
N ARG A 124 -10.27 22.50 8.67
CA ARG A 124 -9.06 21.94 8.09
C ARG A 124 -8.14 21.40 9.18
N GLY A 125 -7.77 20.13 9.08
CA GLY A 125 -6.91 19.43 10.06
C GLY A 125 -7.55 19.21 11.44
N LYS A 126 -8.81 19.61 11.67
CA LYS A 126 -9.49 19.45 12.96
C LYS A 126 -10.66 18.51 12.84
N TYR A 127 -10.56 17.36 13.49
CA TYR A 127 -11.56 16.31 13.51
C TYR A 127 -12.03 16.04 14.94
N GLN A 128 -13.30 15.69 15.08
CA GLN A 128 -13.93 15.35 16.35
C GLN A 128 -14.50 13.93 16.27
N PHE A 129 -14.27 13.13 17.29
CA PHE A 129 -14.85 11.80 17.41
C PHE A 129 -16.37 11.85 17.26
N LEU A 130 -16.91 10.96 16.43
CA LEU A 130 -18.33 10.84 16.15
C LEU A 130 -18.89 9.54 16.73
N GLU A 131 -18.36 8.41 16.30
CA GLU A 131 -18.83 7.09 16.70
C GLU A 131 -17.74 6.02 16.50
N GLU A 132 -17.90 4.89 17.17
CA GLU A 132 -17.12 3.68 16.98
C GLU A 132 -17.99 2.61 16.32
N LYS A 133 -17.48 1.91 15.31
CA LYS A 133 -18.13 0.79 14.64
C LYS A 133 -17.31 -0.48 14.78
N THR A 134 -17.99 -1.60 14.96
CA THR A 134 -17.36 -2.93 15.00
C THR A 134 -17.28 -3.52 13.60
N ILE A 135 -16.18 -4.20 13.32
CA ILE A 135 -15.98 -4.98 12.09
C ILE A 135 -16.50 -6.40 12.35
N TYR A 136 -17.35 -6.89 11.45
CA TYR A 136 -17.98 -8.21 11.57
C TYR A 136 -17.42 -9.16 10.52
N LEU A 137 -16.55 -10.07 10.94
CA LEU A 137 -16.00 -11.15 10.13
C LEU A 137 -16.81 -12.43 10.31
N LYS A 138 -16.93 -13.24 9.25
CA LYS A 138 -17.57 -14.57 9.28
C LYS A 138 -16.80 -15.58 10.13
N GLN A 139 -15.48 -15.38 10.24
CA GLN A 139 -14.60 -16.16 11.10
C GLN A 139 -13.85 -15.21 12.01
N MET A 140 -13.58 -15.62 13.25
CA MET A 140 -12.81 -14.80 14.18
C MET A 140 -11.36 -14.78 13.76
N GLU A 141 -10.92 -13.64 13.24
CA GLU A 141 -9.57 -13.41 12.76
C GLU A 141 -9.07 -12.04 13.20
N PHE A 142 -7.75 -11.89 13.23
CA PHE A 142 -7.10 -10.64 13.57
C PHE A 142 -6.82 -9.84 12.30
N ILE A 143 -7.51 -8.71 12.10
CA ILE A 143 -7.23 -7.77 11.01
C ILE A 143 -5.88 -7.08 11.28
N THR A 144 -5.03 -7.04 10.27
CA THR A 144 -3.68 -6.47 10.35
C THR A 144 -3.56 -5.13 9.66
N ASP A 145 -4.38 -4.90 8.65
CA ASP A 145 -4.48 -3.63 7.95
C ASP A 145 -5.86 -3.52 7.29
N ILE A 146 -6.34 -2.30 7.09
CA ILE A 146 -7.63 -2.02 6.46
C ILE A 146 -7.61 -0.70 5.71
N HIS A 147 -8.18 -0.68 4.52
CA HIS A 147 -8.23 0.49 3.66
C HIS A 147 -9.63 0.71 3.08
N ARG A 148 -10.12 1.96 3.16
CA ARG A 148 -11.41 2.35 2.61
C ARG A 148 -11.27 2.74 1.14
N ILE A 149 -12.16 2.21 0.28
CA ILE A 149 -12.25 2.54 -1.15
C ILE A 149 -13.26 3.69 -1.33
N SER A 150 -13.11 4.49 -2.40
CA SER A 150 -13.95 5.67 -2.61
C SER A 150 -15.44 5.38 -2.74
N ASN A 151 -15.84 4.20 -3.24
CA ASN A 151 -17.24 3.76 -3.27
C ASN A 151 -17.77 3.28 -1.91
N GLY A 152 -16.95 3.37 -0.84
CA GLY A 152 -17.38 3.11 0.54
C GLY A 152 -17.16 1.70 1.05
N TYR A 153 -16.73 0.75 0.22
CA TYR A 153 -16.25 -0.56 0.66
C TYR A 153 -14.92 -0.45 1.39
N TYR A 154 -14.57 -1.52 2.13
CA TYR A 154 -13.26 -1.64 2.76
C TYR A 154 -12.58 -2.92 2.31
N VAL A 155 -11.28 -2.86 2.15
CA VAL A 155 -10.42 -4.03 1.95
C VAL A 155 -9.56 -4.20 3.18
N ALA A 156 -9.55 -5.41 3.74
CA ALA A 156 -8.74 -5.75 4.89
C ALA A 156 -7.82 -6.95 4.62
N THR A 157 -6.71 -7.01 5.35
CA THR A 157 -5.83 -8.17 5.45
C THR A 157 -5.89 -8.75 6.86
N THR A 158 -5.65 -10.07 7.00
CA THR A 158 -5.67 -10.76 8.29
C THR A 158 -4.41 -11.58 8.53
N LEU A 159 -4.23 -12.01 9.79
CA LEU A 159 -3.11 -12.88 10.18
C LEU A 159 -3.20 -14.29 9.56
N SER A 160 -4.39 -14.76 9.26
CA SER A 160 -4.61 -16.16 8.89
C SER A 160 -4.27 -16.50 7.45
N GLY A 161 -3.95 -15.54 6.62
CA GLY A 161 -3.30 -15.71 5.32
C GLY A 161 -3.88 -16.71 4.32
N GLY A 162 -4.96 -17.39 4.60
CA GLY A 162 -5.54 -18.49 3.82
C GLY A 162 -5.53 -18.30 2.28
N HIS A 163 -6.25 -19.10 1.53
CA HIS A 163 -6.31 -19.03 0.05
C HIS A 163 -6.65 -17.65 -0.50
N ASN A 164 -7.46 -16.88 0.25
CA ASN A 164 -7.92 -15.57 -0.16
C ASN A 164 -7.28 -14.51 0.73
N PHE A 165 -6.38 -13.77 0.15
CA PHE A 165 -5.49 -12.85 0.84
C PHE A 165 -6.20 -11.62 1.41
N PHE A 166 -7.31 -11.20 0.79
CA PHE A 166 -8.04 -10.00 1.13
C PHE A 166 -9.49 -10.31 1.53
N ILE A 167 -10.03 -9.49 2.41
CA ILE A 167 -11.43 -9.48 2.79
C ILE A 167 -12.07 -8.19 2.27
N LEU A 168 -13.17 -8.32 1.52
CA LEU A 168 -14.03 -7.20 1.17
C LEU A 168 -15.12 -7.06 2.23
N LEU A 169 -15.21 -5.86 2.84
CA LEU A 169 -16.27 -5.49 3.76
C LEU A 169 -17.21 -4.47 3.10
N ASP A 170 -18.49 -4.54 3.44
CA ASP A 170 -19.48 -3.57 3.01
C ASP A 170 -19.38 -2.23 3.78
N HIS A 171 -20.26 -1.29 3.46
CA HIS A 171 -20.36 0.02 4.09
C HIS A 171 -20.66 -0.03 5.61
N ASN A 172 -21.21 -1.16 6.08
CA ASN A 172 -21.52 -1.44 7.48
C ASN A 172 -20.46 -2.29 8.17
N LEU A 173 -19.32 -2.53 7.50
CA LEU A 173 -18.20 -3.31 8.01
C LEU A 173 -18.50 -4.82 8.17
N HIS A 174 -19.46 -5.37 7.42
CA HIS A 174 -19.71 -6.80 7.37
C HIS A 174 -18.91 -7.46 6.25
N GLU A 175 -18.33 -8.62 6.54
CA GLU A 175 -17.62 -9.42 5.54
C GLU A 175 -18.57 -9.88 4.43
N MET A 176 -18.35 -9.40 3.22
CA MET A 176 -19.05 -9.83 2.01
C MET A 176 -18.40 -11.07 1.43
N LYS A 177 -17.13 -10.98 1.08
CA LYS A 177 -16.37 -12.06 0.43
C LYS A 177 -14.88 -11.90 0.68
N ARG A 178 -14.17 -12.98 0.38
CA ARG A 178 -12.70 -13.03 0.34
C ARG A 178 -12.24 -13.14 -1.10
N PHE A 179 -11.08 -12.55 -1.40
CA PHE A 179 -10.52 -12.53 -2.75
C PHE A 179 -8.98 -12.44 -2.72
N GLY A 180 -8.39 -12.48 -3.90
CA GLY A 180 -6.95 -12.57 -4.07
C GLY A 180 -6.46 -14.01 -3.87
N HIS A 181 -5.29 -14.30 -4.37
CA HIS A 181 -4.64 -15.59 -4.23
C HIS A 181 -3.24 -15.39 -3.69
N HIS A 182 -2.69 -16.48 -3.18
CA HIS A 182 -1.34 -16.46 -2.66
C HIS A 182 -0.33 -16.25 -3.81
N PRO A 183 0.54 -15.22 -3.76
CA PRO A 183 1.42 -14.90 -4.88
C PRO A 183 2.55 -15.90 -5.10
N VAL A 184 2.83 -16.77 -4.12
CA VAL A 184 3.87 -17.80 -4.22
C VAL A 184 3.24 -19.14 -4.58
N LYS A 185 3.63 -19.69 -5.74
CA LYS A 185 3.14 -20.98 -6.22
C LYS A 185 3.52 -22.11 -5.27
N GLY A 186 2.59 -23.03 -5.07
CA GLY A 186 2.80 -24.22 -4.24
C GLY A 186 2.47 -24.05 -2.76
N MET A 187 2.03 -22.88 -2.34
CA MET A 187 1.46 -22.69 -1.01
C MET A 187 0.08 -23.33 -0.93
N THR A 188 -0.18 -24.03 0.16
CA THR A 188 -1.51 -24.58 0.46
C THR A 188 -2.41 -23.52 1.12
N ALA A 189 -3.72 -23.78 1.16
CA ALA A 189 -4.71 -22.92 1.81
C ALA A 189 -4.46 -22.67 3.30
N GLU A 190 -3.75 -23.55 3.92
CA GLU A 190 -3.52 -23.58 5.37
C GLU A 190 -2.21 -22.87 5.75
N ALA A 191 -1.54 -22.25 4.77
CA ALA A 191 -0.29 -21.54 4.99
C ALA A 191 -0.50 -20.31 5.88
N ASN A 192 -0.11 -20.42 7.12
CA ASN A 192 -0.23 -19.43 8.18
C ASN A 192 0.98 -18.49 8.26
N ASP A 193 1.59 -18.17 7.15
CA ASP A 193 2.82 -17.37 7.16
C ASP A 193 2.56 -15.88 6.95
N PHE A 194 1.64 -15.34 7.75
CA PHE A 194 1.27 -13.93 7.76
C PHE A 194 2.49 -12.99 7.70
N MET A 195 3.51 -13.26 8.51
CA MET A 195 4.69 -12.39 8.60
C MET A 195 5.40 -12.21 7.25
N ARG A 196 5.29 -13.19 6.34
CA ARG A 196 5.94 -13.19 5.03
C ARG A 196 5.14 -12.46 3.95
N PHE A 197 3.84 -12.25 4.21
CA PHE A 197 2.93 -11.60 3.26
C PHE A 197 2.46 -10.23 3.72
N GLN A 198 3.03 -9.70 4.77
CA GLN A 198 2.83 -8.30 5.14
C GLN A 198 3.14 -7.40 3.96
N GLY A 199 2.28 -6.41 3.76
CA GLY A 199 2.42 -5.49 2.66
C GLY A 199 1.87 -4.12 3.00
N ARG A 200 1.75 -3.30 1.98
CA ARG A 200 1.17 -1.97 2.05
C ARG A 200 -0.01 -1.89 1.11
N MET A 201 -1.01 -1.15 1.54
CA MET A 201 -2.21 -0.90 0.78
C MET A 201 -2.34 0.58 0.44
N THR A 202 -2.94 0.86 -0.70
CA THR A 202 -3.42 2.20 -1.09
C THR A 202 -4.60 2.05 -2.03
N SER A 203 -5.38 3.11 -2.19
CA SER A 203 -6.43 3.17 -3.18
C SER A 203 -6.44 4.50 -3.92
N TYR A 204 -6.98 4.47 -5.14
CA TYR A 204 -7.34 5.67 -5.88
C TYR A 204 -8.65 5.39 -6.63
N ASN A 205 -9.66 6.22 -6.40
CA ASN A 205 -11.03 5.95 -6.86
C ASN A 205 -11.48 4.55 -6.40
N ASN A 206 -11.98 3.72 -7.33
CA ASN A 206 -12.42 2.35 -7.08
C ASN A 206 -11.32 1.30 -7.26
N SER A 207 -10.08 1.73 -7.46
CA SER A 207 -8.92 0.86 -7.57
C SER A 207 -8.24 0.67 -6.22
N PHE A 208 -7.89 -0.57 -5.93
CA PHE A 208 -7.15 -0.99 -4.77
C PHE A 208 -5.80 -1.57 -5.19
N TYR A 209 -4.75 -1.17 -4.52
CA TYR A 209 -3.38 -1.64 -4.75
C TYR A 209 -2.79 -2.24 -3.48
N PHE A 210 -2.03 -3.30 -3.66
CA PHE A 210 -1.28 -3.94 -2.59
C PHE A 210 0.10 -4.34 -3.07
N ALA A 211 1.11 -4.24 -2.19
CA ALA A 211 2.44 -4.75 -2.46
C ALA A 211 3.08 -5.34 -1.20
N THR A 212 3.84 -6.44 -1.37
CA THR A 212 4.48 -7.15 -0.26
C THR A 212 5.80 -6.50 0.16
N MET A 213 6.12 -6.58 1.46
CA MET A 213 7.36 -6.04 2.03
C MET A 213 8.54 -7.02 1.90
N PHE A 214 8.30 -8.32 2.01
CA PHE A 214 9.37 -9.33 2.06
C PHE A 214 9.83 -9.86 0.70
N PHE A 215 9.19 -9.45 -0.38
CA PHE A 215 9.58 -9.76 -1.77
C PHE A 215 8.84 -8.85 -2.73
N GLY A 216 9.20 -8.89 -4.00
CA GLY A 216 8.71 -7.93 -4.99
C GLY A 216 7.39 -8.34 -5.66
N TYR A 217 6.29 -8.51 -4.91
CA TYR A 217 4.95 -8.69 -5.48
C TYR A 217 4.11 -7.43 -5.36
N ILE A 218 3.37 -7.08 -6.42
CA ILE A 218 2.48 -5.93 -6.46
C ILE A 218 1.26 -6.26 -7.32
N VAL A 219 0.07 -5.78 -6.90
CA VAL A 219 -1.20 -6.14 -7.55
C VAL A 219 -2.18 -4.97 -7.53
N ARG A 220 -3.03 -4.89 -8.56
CA ARG A 220 -4.19 -4.01 -8.65
C ARG A 220 -5.47 -4.79 -8.82
N TYR A 221 -6.46 -4.44 -8.02
CA TYR A 221 -7.87 -4.83 -8.19
C TYR A 221 -8.73 -3.59 -8.38
N ASP A 222 -9.79 -3.70 -9.17
CA ASP A 222 -10.86 -2.72 -9.20
C ASP A 222 -12.10 -3.30 -8.50
N ILE A 223 -12.78 -2.45 -7.73
CA ILE A 223 -13.97 -2.82 -6.94
C ILE A 223 -15.12 -1.94 -7.43
N SER A 224 -16.10 -2.55 -8.11
CA SER A 224 -17.26 -1.83 -8.63
C SER A 224 -18.27 -1.47 -7.52
N ASP A 225 -19.23 -0.61 -7.84
CA ASP A 225 -20.23 -0.11 -6.88
C ASP A 225 -21.16 -1.23 -6.35
N ASP A 226 -21.28 -2.36 -7.04
CA ASP A 226 -21.99 -3.56 -6.58
C ASP A 226 -21.11 -4.51 -5.74
N GLY A 227 -19.86 -4.14 -5.46
CA GLY A 227 -18.89 -4.96 -4.73
C GLY A 227 -18.25 -6.07 -5.57
N THR A 228 -18.40 -6.06 -6.90
CA THR A 228 -17.65 -7.00 -7.76
C THR A 228 -16.18 -6.62 -7.76
N VAL A 229 -15.29 -7.59 -7.53
CA VAL A 229 -13.84 -7.42 -7.51
C VAL A 229 -13.24 -8.03 -8.77
N SER A 230 -12.46 -7.25 -9.48
CA SER A 230 -11.76 -7.66 -10.70
C SER A 230 -10.25 -7.51 -10.53
N LEU A 231 -9.49 -8.57 -10.76
CA LEU A 231 -8.03 -8.50 -10.89
C LEU A 231 -7.71 -7.80 -12.21
N ILE A 232 -7.03 -6.66 -12.14
CA ILE A 232 -6.64 -5.89 -13.32
C ILE A 232 -5.25 -6.32 -13.79
N TRP A 233 -4.29 -6.34 -12.89
CA TRP A 233 -2.95 -6.87 -13.13
C TRP A 233 -2.26 -7.26 -11.83
N GLU A 234 -1.29 -8.15 -11.93
CA GLU A 234 -0.36 -8.51 -10.87
C GLU A 234 1.04 -8.69 -11.44
N LYS A 235 2.05 -8.43 -10.63
CA LYS A 235 3.46 -8.59 -11.01
C LYS A 235 4.28 -9.16 -9.87
N MET A 236 5.13 -10.10 -10.22
CA MET A 236 6.22 -10.59 -9.39
C MET A 236 7.53 -10.02 -9.95
N VAL A 237 7.91 -8.80 -9.50
CA VAL A 237 9.11 -8.11 -9.99
C VAL A 237 10.40 -8.72 -9.42
N VAL A 238 10.31 -9.27 -8.21
CA VAL A 238 11.40 -10.04 -7.58
C VAL A 238 10.77 -11.18 -6.80
N PRO A 239 10.92 -12.44 -7.24
CA PRO A 239 10.36 -13.58 -6.54
C PRO A 239 11.05 -13.80 -5.19
N PRO A 240 10.35 -14.35 -4.18
CA PRO A 240 10.96 -14.70 -2.91
C PRO A 240 11.97 -15.82 -3.06
N ALA A 241 13.11 -15.69 -2.42
CA ALA A 241 14.03 -16.80 -2.21
C ALA A 241 13.59 -17.58 -0.96
N CYS A 242 12.87 -18.68 -1.17
CA CYS A 242 12.26 -19.43 -0.07
C CYS A 242 12.23 -20.93 -0.34
N ASN A 243 12.06 -21.71 0.73
CA ASN A 243 11.65 -23.10 0.67
C ASN A 243 10.17 -23.17 1.10
N ILE A 244 9.40 -24.03 0.45
CA ILE A 244 8.00 -24.25 0.82
C ILE A 244 7.92 -25.57 1.58
N TYR A 245 7.34 -25.52 2.78
CA TYR A 245 7.11 -26.67 3.65
C TYR A 245 5.61 -26.75 3.91
N GLU A 246 4.91 -27.72 3.38
CA GLU A 246 3.46 -27.94 3.58
C GLU A 246 2.62 -26.65 3.78
N ALA A 247 2.62 -26.08 4.99
CA ALA A 247 1.86 -24.88 5.37
C ALA A 247 2.74 -23.64 5.63
N ASN A 248 4.06 -23.69 5.46
CA ASN A 248 4.98 -22.62 5.83
C ASN A 248 5.96 -22.26 4.72
N ILE A 249 6.45 -21.03 4.75
CA ILE A 249 7.56 -20.56 3.89
C ILE A 249 8.79 -20.31 4.77
N GLY A 250 9.86 -21.04 4.49
CA GLY A 250 11.18 -20.73 5.05
C GLY A 250 11.93 -19.74 4.17
N ILE A 251 12.03 -18.48 4.56
CA ILE A 251 12.80 -17.47 3.82
C ILE A 251 14.29 -17.77 3.93
N LYS A 252 14.97 -17.76 2.80
CA LYS A 252 16.43 -17.82 2.71
C LYS A 252 16.99 -16.41 2.90
N THR A 253 17.27 -16.02 4.13
CA THR A 253 17.61 -14.65 4.52
C THR A 253 18.77 -14.03 3.73
N HIS A 254 19.77 -14.84 3.36
CA HIS A 254 20.94 -14.40 2.59
C HIS A 254 20.72 -14.36 1.06
N GLU A 255 19.56 -14.81 0.57
CA GLU A 255 19.21 -14.80 -0.86
C GLU A 255 17.98 -13.91 -1.12
N ASN A 256 17.07 -13.80 -0.14
CA ASN A 256 15.84 -13.04 -0.29
C ASN A 256 16.09 -11.54 -0.26
N LYS A 257 15.41 -10.83 -1.17
CA LYS A 257 15.43 -9.37 -1.24
C LYS A 257 14.11 -8.81 -0.78
N ASP A 258 14.17 -7.78 0.06
CA ASP A 258 13.01 -7.04 0.51
C ASP A 258 12.30 -6.34 -0.64
N GLY A 259 10.99 -6.17 -0.48
CA GLY A 259 10.09 -5.62 -1.48
C GLY A 259 9.73 -4.16 -1.26
N PHE A 260 8.43 -3.89 -1.14
CA PHE A 260 7.84 -2.56 -1.14
C PHE A 260 7.40 -2.12 0.26
N TYR A 261 7.67 -0.87 0.61
CA TYR A 261 7.43 -0.34 1.97
C TYR A 261 6.38 0.76 2.05
N GLY A 262 6.04 1.39 0.94
CA GLY A 262 5.01 2.42 0.85
C GLY A 262 4.39 2.47 -0.53
N LEU A 263 3.11 2.80 -0.60
CA LEU A 263 2.34 2.95 -1.83
C LEU A 263 1.56 4.25 -1.83
N ALA A 264 1.51 4.93 -2.99
CA ALA A 264 0.61 6.04 -3.25
C ALA A 264 0.19 6.03 -4.72
N ALA A 265 -1.08 6.31 -5.01
CA ALA A 265 -1.62 6.24 -6.36
C ALA A 265 -2.39 7.49 -6.74
N ASN A 266 -2.37 7.83 -8.05
CA ASN A 266 -3.25 8.82 -8.66
C ASN A 266 -3.87 8.25 -9.95
N ASP A 267 -4.47 9.10 -10.77
CA ASP A 267 -5.13 8.72 -12.03
C ASP A 267 -4.18 8.09 -13.07
N LYS A 268 -2.87 8.37 -12.99
CA LYS A 268 -1.87 7.97 -14.00
C LYS A 268 -0.88 6.95 -13.50
N TYR A 269 -0.50 7.06 -12.23
CA TYR A 269 0.65 6.33 -11.70
C TYR A 269 0.36 5.68 -10.34
N LEU A 270 1.01 4.56 -10.11
CA LEU A 270 1.23 3.96 -8.81
C LEU A 270 2.71 4.15 -8.45
N PHE A 271 2.97 4.88 -7.39
CA PHE A 271 4.30 5.05 -6.81
C PHE A 271 4.50 4.08 -5.66
N ALA A 272 5.69 3.50 -5.58
CA ALA A 272 6.06 2.57 -4.52
C ALA A 272 7.50 2.82 -4.05
N THR A 273 7.74 2.88 -2.75
CA THR A 273 9.10 2.81 -2.22
C THR A 273 9.56 1.36 -2.18
N TYR A 274 10.75 1.09 -2.72
CA TYR A 274 11.27 -0.26 -2.93
C TYR A 274 12.67 -0.43 -2.32
N SER A 275 12.88 -1.47 -1.54
CA SER A 275 14.17 -1.79 -0.93
C SER A 275 15.10 -2.51 -1.91
N GLY A 276 14.77 -3.72 -2.29
CA GLY A 276 15.60 -4.59 -3.13
C GLY A 276 16.90 -5.04 -2.47
N ILE A 277 17.08 -4.78 -1.19
CA ILE A 277 18.26 -5.15 -0.38
C ILE A 277 18.07 -6.57 0.17
N LEU A 278 19.15 -7.29 0.37
CA LEU A 278 19.11 -8.62 1.00
C LEU A 278 18.58 -8.50 2.44
N TYR A 279 17.62 -9.36 2.78
CA TYR A 279 17.01 -9.36 4.11
C TYR A 279 18.04 -9.49 5.24
N ALA A 280 19.06 -10.31 5.06
CA ALA A 280 20.15 -10.48 6.03
C ALA A 280 20.98 -9.21 6.29
N ALA A 281 20.86 -8.16 5.47
CA ALA A 281 21.55 -6.90 5.73
C ALA A 281 21.04 -6.21 7.00
N ALA A 282 19.77 -6.45 7.38
CA ALA A 282 19.20 -5.93 8.61
C ALA A 282 19.82 -6.52 9.90
N ASP A 283 20.50 -7.68 9.80
CA ASP A 283 21.21 -8.29 10.93
C ASP A 283 22.39 -7.43 11.40
N THR A 284 22.97 -6.63 10.50
CA THR A 284 24.13 -5.77 10.80
C THR A 284 23.75 -4.29 10.89
N ASP A 285 22.79 -3.85 10.10
CA ASP A 285 22.22 -2.48 10.10
C ASP A 285 20.70 -2.56 9.96
N PRO A 286 19.93 -2.36 11.04
CA PRO A 286 18.46 -2.39 10.99
C PRO A 286 17.85 -1.43 9.95
N SER A 287 18.56 -0.36 9.60
CA SER A 287 18.12 0.59 8.57
C SER A 287 18.49 0.15 7.14
N ALA A 288 19.26 -0.92 6.95
CA ALA A 288 19.74 -1.33 5.63
C ALA A 288 18.59 -1.62 4.65
N CYS A 289 17.54 -2.25 5.12
CA CYS A 289 16.36 -2.59 4.30
C CYS A 289 15.39 -1.41 4.09
N VAL A 290 15.58 -0.28 4.76
CA VAL A 290 14.75 0.91 4.54
C VAL A 290 15.01 1.46 3.13
N PRO A 291 13.96 1.65 2.31
CA PRO A 291 14.10 2.06 0.92
C PRO A 291 14.73 3.44 0.72
N ASN A 292 15.52 3.53 -0.33
CA ASN A 292 15.93 4.79 -0.97
C ASN A 292 15.65 4.77 -2.49
N THR A 293 14.75 3.93 -2.91
CA THR A 293 14.34 3.80 -4.31
C THR A 293 12.84 4.00 -4.42
N LEU A 294 12.42 4.82 -5.37
CA LEU A 294 11.04 5.02 -5.80
C LEU A 294 10.84 4.31 -7.14
N VAL A 295 9.76 3.57 -7.23
CA VAL A 295 9.33 2.92 -8.48
C VAL A 295 7.98 3.50 -8.88
N ALA A 296 7.84 3.86 -10.15
CA ALA A 296 6.57 4.29 -10.71
C ALA A 296 6.08 3.25 -11.73
N PHE A 297 4.84 2.81 -11.56
CA PHE A 297 4.10 2.02 -12.53
C PHE A 297 2.98 2.87 -13.13
N THR A 298 2.64 2.64 -14.38
CA THR A 298 1.37 3.15 -14.93
C THR A 298 0.18 2.46 -14.27
N THR A 299 -1.01 3.03 -14.39
CA THR A 299 -2.23 2.36 -13.90
C THR A 299 -2.54 1.06 -14.63
N SER A 300 -1.95 0.82 -15.82
CA SER A 300 -1.99 -0.46 -16.53
C SER A 300 -0.93 -1.47 -16.04
N GLY A 301 -0.09 -1.09 -15.06
CA GLY A 301 0.94 -1.94 -14.48
C GLY A 301 2.27 -1.94 -15.23
N GLU A 302 2.47 -1.15 -16.25
CA GLU A 302 3.76 -1.06 -16.93
C GLU A 302 4.75 -0.29 -16.06
N LEU A 303 6.01 -0.75 -15.98
CA LEU A 303 7.06 -0.01 -15.30
C LEU A 303 7.32 1.30 -16.07
N PHE A 304 7.05 2.43 -15.44
CA PHE A 304 7.31 3.75 -16.02
C PHE A 304 8.75 4.18 -15.75
N GLY A 305 9.21 4.02 -14.50
CA GLY A 305 10.56 4.40 -14.11
C GLY A 305 10.96 3.91 -12.74
N LYS A 306 12.27 3.95 -12.51
CA LYS A 306 12.89 3.64 -11.24
C LYS A 306 13.81 4.80 -10.87
N TYR A 307 13.67 5.33 -9.65
CA TYR A 307 14.33 6.54 -9.21
C TYR A 307 15.04 6.29 -7.88
N SER A 308 16.16 6.96 -7.65
CA SER A 308 16.87 6.93 -6.37
C SER A 308 16.81 8.28 -5.69
N PHE A 309 16.61 8.30 -4.39
CA PHE A 309 16.65 9.49 -3.55
C PHE A 309 17.67 9.30 -2.41
N THR A 310 18.09 10.40 -1.79
CA THR A 310 19.24 10.38 -0.87
C THR A 310 18.89 9.75 0.48
N ASN A 311 17.74 10.11 1.03
CA ASN A 311 17.33 9.70 2.36
C ASN A 311 16.58 8.35 2.33
N LYS A 312 16.46 7.70 3.48
CA LYS A 312 15.75 6.43 3.60
C LYS A 312 14.30 6.66 4.04
N SER A 313 13.32 6.11 3.34
CA SER A 313 11.90 6.34 3.59
C SER A 313 11.05 5.08 3.46
N THR A 314 10.12 4.88 4.41
CA THR A 314 9.16 3.76 4.39
C THR A 314 7.74 4.21 4.07
N ARG A 315 7.45 5.50 4.07
CA ARG A 315 6.11 6.05 3.87
C ARG A 315 6.11 7.02 2.71
N ILE A 316 5.01 7.04 2.00
CA ILE A 316 4.82 7.85 0.81
C ILE A 316 3.38 8.34 0.79
N SER A 317 3.17 9.58 0.40
CA SER A 317 1.85 10.17 0.16
C SER A 317 1.88 11.06 -1.07
N LEU A 318 0.72 11.26 -1.68
CA LEU A 318 0.53 12.22 -2.78
C LEU A 318 -0.35 13.38 -2.30
N SER A 319 -0.08 14.58 -2.82
CA SER A 319 -1.03 15.70 -2.71
C SER A 319 -2.37 15.33 -3.36
N GLN A 320 -3.44 15.96 -2.90
CA GLN A 320 -4.80 15.67 -3.39
C GLN A 320 -4.93 15.93 -4.91
N ASP A 321 -4.21 16.91 -5.43
CA ASP A 321 -4.15 17.23 -6.86
C ASP A 321 -3.14 16.36 -7.65
N GLY A 322 -2.43 15.46 -6.96
CA GLY A 322 -1.43 14.56 -7.56
C GLY A 322 -0.16 15.25 -8.06
N THR A 323 0.05 16.53 -7.75
CA THR A 323 1.20 17.31 -8.24
C THR A 323 2.47 17.12 -7.41
N HIS A 324 2.33 16.75 -6.14
CA HIS A 324 3.44 16.55 -5.23
C HIS A 324 3.43 15.15 -4.62
N LEU A 325 4.63 14.60 -4.47
CA LEU A 325 4.89 13.34 -3.78
C LEU A 325 5.69 13.68 -2.52
N TYR A 326 5.33 13.06 -1.40
CA TYR A 326 5.95 13.25 -0.11
C TYR A 326 6.50 11.94 0.39
N LEU A 327 7.75 11.95 0.83
CA LEU A 327 8.41 10.84 1.50
C LEU A 327 8.60 11.17 2.98
N TRP A 328 8.25 10.23 3.84
CA TRP A 328 8.57 10.27 5.26
C TRP A 328 9.94 9.65 5.48
N ASN A 329 10.94 10.49 5.63
CA ASN A 329 12.32 10.05 5.83
C ASN A 329 12.52 9.58 7.28
N LEU A 330 13.27 8.48 7.43
CA LEU A 330 13.61 7.91 8.73
C LEU A 330 15.08 8.07 9.09
N ALA A 331 15.92 8.34 8.09
CA ALA A 331 17.36 8.50 8.26
C ALA A 331 17.92 9.46 7.19
N PRO A 332 18.88 10.32 7.52
CA PRO A 332 19.51 10.45 8.85
C PRO A 332 18.63 11.09 9.92
N GLU A 333 17.58 11.83 9.53
CA GLU A 333 16.64 12.52 10.43
C GLU A 333 15.21 12.29 9.99
N ILE A 334 14.25 12.38 10.92
CA ILE A 334 12.83 12.30 10.61
C ILE A 334 12.41 13.61 9.98
N ALA A 335 12.03 13.55 8.72
CA ALA A 335 11.63 14.73 7.94
C ALA A 335 10.67 14.35 6.81
N ILE A 336 9.94 15.33 6.31
CA ILE A 336 9.14 15.19 5.08
C ILE A 336 9.96 15.72 3.92
N GLU A 337 10.19 14.88 2.92
CA GLU A 337 10.85 15.29 1.67
C GLU A 337 9.81 15.40 0.56
N ARG A 338 9.74 16.58 -0.06
CA ARG A 338 8.76 16.92 -1.10
C ARG A 338 9.39 16.85 -2.47
N PHE A 339 8.71 16.21 -3.41
CA PHE A 339 9.05 16.13 -4.82
C PHE A 339 7.90 16.65 -5.67
N LYS A 340 8.18 17.35 -6.76
CA LYS A 340 7.18 17.56 -7.80
C LYS A 340 7.06 16.30 -8.66
N VAL A 341 5.84 15.81 -8.86
CA VAL A 341 5.59 14.61 -9.68
C VAL A 341 6.08 14.83 -11.11
N GLU A 342 5.87 16.02 -11.66
CA GLU A 342 6.35 16.37 -13.01
C GLU A 342 7.89 16.24 -13.15
N ASP A 343 8.65 16.68 -12.13
CA ASP A 343 10.12 16.59 -12.15
C ASP A 343 10.57 15.12 -12.12
N ILE A 344 9.89 14.26 -11.31
CA ILE A 344 10.15 12.82 -11.29
C ILE A 344 9.88 12.20 -12.67
N MET A 345 8.73 12.52 -13.27
CA MET A 345 8.32 11.93 -14.57
C MET A 345 9.19 12.38 -15.73
N ASN A 346 9.81 13.57 -15.66
CA ASN A 346 10.70 14.12 -16.66
C ASN A 346 12.18 13.79 -16.42
N ALA A 347 12.55 13.20 -15.29
CA ALA A 347 13.92 12.79 -15.01
C ALA A 347 14.38 11.72 -16.01
N LYS A 348 15.58 11.89 -16.54
CA LYS A 348 16.18 11.02 -17.58
C LYS A 348 17.53 10.49 -17.16
#